data_e283b378ea11e20e74c8d1488ace6528
#
_entry.id   e283b378ea11e20e74c8d1488ace6528
#
_cell.length_a   1.000
_cell.length_b   1.000
_cell.length_c   1.000
_cell.angle_alpha   90.00
_cell.angle_beta   90.00
_cell.angle_gamma   90.00
#
_symmetry.space_group_name_H-M   'P 1'
#
loop_
_entity.id
_entity.type
_entity.pdbx_description
1 polymer ?
#
loop_
_entity_poly.entity_id
_entity_poly.type
_entity_poly.pdbx_seq_one_letter_code
_entity_poly.pdbx_strand_id
1 'polypeptide(L)'
;EKLIKNKFNAWRAKYYSQNWGDKNLENPPFLYGCNTIQPKSIWINLNGYNEELRTNGEDLDYSNKINLSKRFKIYYSAEALCEHLQNDDLNTLAKRVWRYHSFGYKIKNPSIFKTIKLSIKQFKFFINRLIKDLINLNLNFVYINFIVLCKFILLEHNYYKKNKK
;
A
#
# COMPACT_ATOMS: atom_id res chain seq x y z
N GLU A 1 -6.12 13.14 3.55
CA GLU A 1 -6.67 12.07 4.39
C GLU A 1 -6.53 12.46 5.85
N LYS A 2 -7.64 12.56 6.59
CA LYS A 2 -7.65 12.64 8.05
C LYS A 2 -7.76 11.24 8.62
N LEU A 3 -6.97 10.92 9.62
CA LEU A 3 -6.98 9.64 10.32
C LEU A 3 -7.45 9.82 11.76
N ILE A 4 -8.12 8.79 12.29
CA ILE A 4 -8.42 8.72 13.73
C ILE A 4 -7.12 8.89 14.50
N LYS A 5 -7.10 9.78 15.49
CA LYS A 5 -5.92 10.08 16.31
C LYS A 5 -5.51 8.87 17.15
N ASN A 6 -4.63 8.04 16.61
CA ASN A 6 -3.89 7.05 17.37
C ASN A 6 -2.48 6.87 16.80
N LYS A 7 -1.57 6.31 17.58
CA LYS A 7 -0.16 6.15 17.22
C LYS A 7 0.05 5.25 15.98
N PHE A 8 -0.82 4.29 15.74
CA PHE A 8 -0.72 3.36 14.60
C PHE A 8 -1.19 4.03 13.31
N ASN A 9 -2.28 4.78 13.37
CA ASN A 9 -2.74 5.59 12.24
C ASN A 9 -1.73 6.69 11.89
N ALA A 10 -1.12 7.35 12.89
CA ALA A 10 -0.07 8.33 12.67
C ALA A 10 1.17 7.71 11.99
N TRP A 11 1.57 6.50 12.41
CA TRP A 11 2.64 5.75 11.77
C TRP A 11 2.27 5.39 10.31
N ARG A 12 1.02 4.94 10.07
CA ARG A 12 0.53 4.65 8.71
C ARG A 12 0.54 5.89 7.84
N ALA A 13 0.06 7.02 8.33
CA ALA A 13 0.09 8.29 7.60
C ALA A 13 1.51 8.70 7.20
N LYS A 14 2.49 8.51 8.10
CA LYS A 14 3.89 8.84 7.82
C LYS A 14 4.52 7.95 6.75
N TYR A 15 4.23 6.65 6.74
CA TYR A 15 4.98 5.68 5.92
C TYR A 15 4.17 5.05 4.77
N TYR A 16 2.86 5.17 4.80
CA TYR A 16 1.93 4.60 3.82
C TYR A 16 0.75 5.54 3.57
N SER A 17 1.05 6.83 3.42
CA SER A 17 0.03 7.82 3.03
C SER A 17 -0.59 7.46 1.69
N GLN A 18 -1.89 7.70 1.59
CA GLN A 18 -2.66 7.47 0.37
C GLN A 18 -2.94 8.81 -0.31
N ASN A 19 -1.88 9.50 -0.72
CA ASN A 19 -1.95 10.75 -1.45
C ASN A 19 -0.70 10.94 -2.33
N TRP A 20 -0.79 11.85 -3.27
CA TRP A 20 0.31 12.24 -4.17
C TRP A 20 0.93 13.58 -3.79
N GLY A 21 0.66 14.08 -2.58
CA GLY A 21 1.17 15.37 -2.08
C GLY A 21 0.12 16.47 -2.11
N ASP A 22 0.60 17.71 -1.97
CA ASP A 22 -0.23 18.90 -1.72
C ASP A 22 -0.56 19.69 -3.00
N LYS A 23 -0.21 19.14 -4.16
CA LYS A 23 -0.48 19.77 -5.47
C LYS A 23 -1.28 18.84 -6.35
N ASN A 24 -2.13 19.43 -7.17
CA ASN A 24 -2.87 18.72 -8.20
C ASN A 24 -1.89 18.09 -9.21
N LEU A 25 -2.19 16.88 -9.68
CA LEU A 25 -1.38 16.16 -10.65
C LEU A 25 -2.23 15.63 -11.79
N GLU A 26 -1.74 15.80 -13.01
CA GLU A 26 -2.24 15.06 -14.16
C GLU A 26 -1.48 13.74 -14.28
N ASN A 27 -2.22 12.67 -14.55
CA ASN A 27 -1.69 11.32 -14.74
C ASN A 27 -0.77 10.85 -13.60
N PRO A 28 -1.22 10.87 -12.33
CA PRO A 28 -0.49 10.22 -11.27
C PRO A 28 -0.31 8.73 -11.60
N PRO A 29 0.72 8.06 -11.04
CA PRO A 29 1.03 6.66 -11.35
C PRO A 29 -0.16 5.70 -11.20
N PHE A 30 -1.06 5.96 -10.24
CA PHE A 30 -2.31 5.21 -10.04
C PHE A 30 -3.31 5.99 -9.19
N LEU A 31 -4.56 5.51 -9.17
CA LEU A 31 -5.63 5.99 -8.28
C LEU A 31 -5.51 5.32 -6.91
N TYR A 32 -5.82 6.08 -5.85
CA TYR A 32 -6.11 5.49 -4.54
C TYR A 32 -7.60 5.18 -4.46
N GLY A 33 -7.96 3.93 -4.31
CA GLY A 33 -9.35 3.47 -4.37
C GLY A 33 -10.28 4.04 -3.29
N CYS A 34 -9.74 4.66 -2.23
CA CYS A 34 -10.53 5.17 -1.10
C CYS A 34 -11.28 6.48 -1.40
N ASN A 35 -10.89 7.25 -2.42
CA ASN A 35 -11.50 8.53 -2.78
C ASN A 35 -11.37 8.78 -4.28
N THR A 36 -12.22 8.09 -5.06
CA THR A 36 -12.17 8.13 -6.52
C THR A 36 -13.56 8.41 -7.08
N ILE A 37 -13.64 9.35 -8.01
CA ILE A 37 -14.84 9.64 -8.78
C ILE A 37 -14.54 9.44 -10.25
N GLN A 38 -15.46 8.82 -10.98
CA GLN A 38 -15.35 8.60 -12.40
C GLN A 38 -16.73 8.47 -13.06
N PRO A 39 -16.86 8.78 -14.35
CA PRO A 39 -18.06 8.48 -15.10
C PRO A 39 -18.33 6.97 -15.17
N LYS A 40 -19.60 6.58 -14.96
CA LYS A 40 -20.01 5.17 -15.04
C LYS A 40 -19.66 4.51 -16.38
N SER A 41 -19.72 5.28 -17.47
CA SER A 41 -19.36 4.80 -18.82
C SER A 41 -17.89 4.36 -18.90
N ILE A 42 -16.95 5.04 -18.26
CA ILE A 42 -15.55 4.64 -18.23
C ILE A 42 -15.39 3.32 -17.47
N TRP A 43 -16.08 3.20 -16.33
CA TRP A 43 -16.11 1.97 -15.53
C TRP A 43 -16.56 0.76 -16.35
N ILE A 44 -17.68 0.90 -17.08
CA ILE A 44 -18.24 -0.16 -17.94
C ILE A 44 -17.26 -0.49 -19.06
N ASN A 45 -16.75 0.52 -19.77
CA ASN A 45 -15.84 0.32 -20.92
C ASN A 45 -14.54 -0.39 -20.55
N LEU A 46 -14.08 -0.26 -19.31
CA LEU A 46 -12.84 -0.87 -18.82
C LEU A 46 -13.10 -2.14 -18.00
N ASN A 47 -14.32 -2.65 -17.96
CA ASN A 47 -14.73 -3.83 -17.19
C ASN A 47 -14.40 -3.73 -15.69
N GLY A 48 -14.49 -2.52 -15.13
CA GLY A 48 -14.35 -2.28 -13.70
C GLY A 48 -13.07 -2.82 -13.06
N TYR A 49 -13.14 -3.10 -11.75
CA TYR A 49 -12.04 -3.74 -11.01
C TYR A 49 -11.93 -5.23 -11.34
N ASN A 50 -10.71 -5.75 -11.25
CA ASN A 50 -10.48 -7.18 -11.31
C ASN A 50 -10.92 -7.83 -9.99
N GLU A 51 -11.97 -8.66 -10.03
CA GLU A 51 -12.54 -9.30 -8.85
C GLU A 51 -11.61 -10.31 -8.17
N GLU A 52 -10.58 -10.80 -8.86
CA GLU A 52 -9.55 -11.65 -8.26
C GLU A 52 -8.67 -10.90 -7.26
N LEU A 53 -8.63 -9.56 -7.37
CA LEU A 53 -7.82 -8.66 -6.54
C LEU A 53 -8.59 -8.08 -5.34
N ARG A 54 -9.55 -8.82 -4.79
CA ARG A 54 -10.50 -8.36 -3.75
C ARG A 54 -9.90 -7.70 -2.51
N THR A 55 -8.62 -7.90 -2.23
CA THR A 55 -8.00 -7.46 -0.98
C THR A 55 -6.95 -6.37 -1.13
N ASN A 56 -6.41 -6.17 -2.31
CA ASN A 56 -5.39 -5.15 -2.56
C ASN A 56 -4.98 -5.13 -4.04
N GLY A 57 -4.73 -3.93 -4.57
CA GLY A 57 -4.16 -3.68 -5.90
C GLY A 57 -5.19 -3.62 -7.02
N GLU A 58 -6.47 -3.68 -6.70
CA GLU A 58 -7.57 -3.48 -7.64
C GLU A 58 -7.53 -2.06 -8.24
N ASP A 59 -7.15 -1.07 -7.42
CA ASP A 59 -6.98 0.33 -7.83
C ASP A 59 -5.77 0.50 -8.76
N LEU A 60 -4.67 -0.19 -8.50
CA LEU A 60 -3.49 -0.19 -9.36
C LEU A 60 -3.78 -0.88 -10.72
N ASP A 61 -4.44 -2.04 -10.69
CA ASP A 61 -4.84 -2.76 -11.91
C ASP A 61 -5.76 -1.89 -12.77
N TYR A 62 -6.77 -1.30 -12.16
CA TYR A 62 -7.71 -0.43 -12.83
C TYR A 62 -7.04 0.84 -13.41
N SER A 63 -6.11 1.44 -12.67
CA SER A 63 -5.31 2.57 -13.15
C SER A 63 -4.47 2.18 -14.38
N ASN A 64 -3.92 0.97 -14.39
CA ASN A 64 -3.22 0.44 -15.56
C ASN A 64 -4.15 0.29 -16.77
N LYS A 65 -5.40 -0.18 -16.58
CA LYS A 65 -6.39 -0.26 -17.67
C LYS A 65 -6.69 1.13 -18.24
N ILE A 66 -6.86 2.15 -17.39
CA ILE A 66 -7.05 3.54 -17.82
C ILE A 66 -5.86 4.01 -18.67
N ASN A 67 -4.65 3.84 -18.16
CA ASN A 67 -3.42 4.29 -18.82
C ASN A 67 -3.17 3.57 -20.16
N LEU A 68 -3.43 2.26 -20.23
CA LEU A 68 -3.29 1.47 -21.45
C LEU A 68 -4.32 1.84 -22.51
N SER A 69 -5.51 2.27 -22.12
CA SER A 69 -6.55 2.67 -23.05
C SER A 69 -6.17 3.89 -23.88
N LYS A 70 -5.28 4.75 -23.35
CA LYS A 70 -4.88 6.06 -23.93
C LYS A 70 -6.04 7.01 -24.25
N ARG A 71 -7.27 6.63 -23.85
CA ARG A 71 -8.51 7.40 -24.11
C ARG A 71 -8.87 8.31 -22.95
N PHE A 72 -8.43 7.95 -21.74
CA PHE A 72 -8.78 8.62 -20.50
C PHE A 72 -7.52 9.01 -19.75
N LYS A 73 -7.64 10.06 -18.96
CA LYS A 73 -6.58 10.54 -18.08
C LYS A 73 -7.00 10.40 -16.64
N ILE A 74 -6.03 10.13 -15.77
CA ILE A 74 -6.20 10.19 -14.33
C ILE A 74 -5.85 11.60 -13.87
N TYR A 75 -6.65 12.16 -12.99
CA TYR A 75 -6.39 13.44 -12.35
C TYR A 75 -6.42 13.28 -10.84
N TYR A 76 -5.44 13.82 -10.17
CA TYR A 76 -5.38 13.91 -8.71
C TYR A 76 -5.65 15.34 -8.28
N SER A 77 -6.67 15.54 -7.42
CA SER A 77 -6.95 16.80 -6.76
C SER A 77 -6.47 16.74 -5.32
N ALA A 78 -5.56 17.62 -4.95
CA ALA A 78 -5.07 17.74 -3.58
C ALA A 78 -6.15 18.28 -2.62
N GLU A 79 -7.16 18.97 -3.14
CA GLU A 79 -8.28 19.50 -2.37
C GLU A 79 -9.37 18.45 -2.08
N ALA A 80 -9.39 17.33 -2.82
CA ALA A 80 -10.34 16.25 -2.63
C ALA A 80 -9.96 15.41 -1.40
N LEU A 81 -10.36 15.89 -0.24
CA LEU A 81 -10.03 15.25 1.05
C LEU A 81 -11.12 14.28 1.47
N CYS A 82 -10.71 13.15 2.02
CA CYS A 82 -11.61 12.23 2.72
C CYS A 82 -11.09 11.89 4.11
N GLU A 83 -12.01 11.57 5.01
CA GLU A 83 -11.68 11.10 6.34
C GLU A 83 -11.66 9.57 6.37
N HIS A 84 -10.54 8.99 6.78
CA HIS A 84 -10.39 7.55 6.88
C HIS A 84 -10.71 7.09 8.28
N LEU A 85 -11.90 6.54 8.46
CA LEU A 85 -12.44 6.14 9.78
C LEU A 85 -11.83 4.85 10.34
N GLN A 86 -11.00 4.16 9.57
CA GLN A 86 -10.40 2.92 10.04
C GLN A 86 -9.42 3.16 11.18
N ASN A 87 -9.63 2.46 12.28
CA ASN A 87 -8.75 2.48 13.45
C ASN A 87 -7.77 1.30 13.37
N ASP A 88 -6.51 1.57 13.06
CA ASP A 88 -5.49 0.53 13.02
C ASP A 88 -5.00 0.19 14.44
N ASP A 89 -4.77 -1.08 14.68
CA ASP A 89 -3.96 -1.63 15.76
C ASP A 89 -2.67 -2.24 15.20
N LEU A 90 -1.84 -2.79 16.07
CA LEU A 90 -0.57 -3.38 15.66
C LEU A 90 -0.73 -4.58 14.71
N ASN A 91 -1.80 -5.36 14.88
CA ASN A 91 -2.05 -6.55 14.05
C ASN A 91 -2.60 -6.17 12.67
N THR A 92 -3.57 -5.27 12.63
CA THR A 92 -4.14 -4.76 11.38
C THR A 92 -3.09 -4.03 10.57
N LEU A 93 -2.22 -3.25 11.22
CA LEU A 93 -1.12 -2.56 10.59
C LEU A 93 -0.10 -3.53 9.96
N ALA A 94 0.34 -4.54 10.71
CA ALA A 94 1.28 -5.55 10.20
C ALA A 94 0.70 -6.36 9.03
N LYS A 95 -0.58 -6.77 9.13
CA LYS A 95 -1.29 -7.47 8.05
C LYS A 95 -1.43 -6.58 6.80
N ARG A 96 -1.66 -5.28 6.97
CA ARG A 96 -1.75 -4.32 5.87
C ARG A 96 -0.42 -4.18 5.14
N VAL A 97 0.67 -3.97 5.89
CA VAL A 97 2.04 -3.89 5.33
C VAL A 97 2.38 -5.17 4.58
N TRP A 98 2.06 -6.34 5.16
CA TRP A 98 2.24 -7.63 4.50
C TRP A 98 1.44 -7.74 3.20
N ARG A 99 0.17 -7.33 3.19
CA ARG A 99 -0.66 -7.34 1.98
C ARG A 99 -0.06 -6.50 0.86
N TYR A 100 0.41 -5.30 1.15
CA TYR A 100 1.06 -4.44 0.15
C TYR A 100 2.31 -5.09 -0.43
N HIS A 101 3.09 -5.77 0.38
CA HIS A 101 4.28 -6.48 -0.07
C HIS A 101 3.92 -7.73 -0.87
N SER A 102 3.05 -8.59 -0.34
CA SER A 102 2.69 -9.89 -0.92
C SER A 102 1.86 -9.77 -2.20
N PHE A 103 1.27 -8.61 -2.45
CA PHE A 103 0.59 -8.31 -3.71
C PHE A 103 1.49 -8.55 -4.93
N GLY A 104 2.75 -8.13 -4.84
CA GLY A 104 3.73 -8.40 -5.88
C GLY A 104 3.96 -9.89 -6.16
N TYR A 105 3.73 -10.76 -5.18
CA TYR A 105 3.86 -12.21 -5.33
C TYR A 105 2.67 -12.82 -6.08
N LYS A 106 1.47 -12.33 -5.81
CA LYS A 106 0.25 -12.85 -6.43
C LYS A 106 0.12 -12.48 -7.90
N ILE A 107 0.42 -11.22 -8.25
CA ILE A 107 0.23 -10.73 -9.62
C ILE A 107 1.36 -11.16 -10.55
N LYS A 108 2.60 -11.13 -10.06
CA LYS A 108 3.77 -11.31 -10.92
C LYS A 108 4.30 -12.73 -10.93
N ASN A 109 3.79 -13.60 -10.05
CA ASN A 109 4.30 -14.93 -9.80
C ASN A 109 5.83 -14.98 -9.98
N PRO A 110 6.57 -14.16 -9.21
CA PRO A 110 8.00 -13.95 -9.43
C PRO A 110 8.77 -15.23 -9.11
N SER A 111 9.88 -15.43 -9.82
CA SER A 111 10.82 -16.48 -9.44
C SER A 111 11.27 -16.32 -7.99
N ILE A 112 11.71 -17.41 -7.36
CA ILE A 112 12.15 -17.41 -5.96
C ILE A 112 13.22 -16.34 -5.69
N PHE A 113 14.16 -16.14 -6.62
CA PHE A 113 15.20 -15.11 -6.53
C PHE A 113 14.61 -13.69 -6.50
N LYS A 114 13.62 -13.42 -7.34
CA LYS A 114 12.92 -12.10 -7.33
C LYS A 114 12.17 -11.89 -6.03
N THR A 115 11.56 -12.94 -5.50
CA THR A 115 10.83 -12.89 -4.23
C THR A 115 11.79 -12.59 -3.08
N ILE A 116 12.92 -13.29 -2.99
CA ILE A 116 13.96 -13.02 -1.98
C ILE A 116 14.48 -11.58 -2.11
N LYS A 117 14.75 -11.11 -3.33
CA LYS A 117 15.19 -9.72 -3.55
C LYS A 117 14.16 -8.69 -3.07
N LEU A 118 12.87 -8.94 -3.28
CA LEU A 118 11.80 -8.08 -2.78
C LEU A 118 11.74 -8.08 -1.25
N SER A 119 11.90 -9.25 -0.63
CA SER A 119 11.91 -9.38 0.84
C SER A 119 13.11 -8.65 1.45
N ILE A 120 14.31 -8.78 0.86
CA ILE A 120 15.50 -8.03 1.29
C ILE A 120 15.29 -6.52 1.15
N LYS A 121 14.69 -6.06 0.03
CA LYS A 121 14.36 -4.65 -0.17
C LYS A 121 13.41 -4.14 0.91
N GLN A 122 12.39 -4.90 1.23
CA GLN A 122 11.42 -4.54 2.27
C GLN A 122 12.05 -4.52 3.66
N PHE A 123 12.91 -5.49 3.96
CA PHE A 123 13.67 -5.52 5.21
C PHE A 123 14.56 -4.27 5.38
N LYS A 124 15.36 -3.93 4.35
CA LYS A 124 16.18 -2.70 4.35
C LYS A 124 15.34 -1.46 4.58
N PHE A 125 14.15 -1.40 4.00
CA PHE A 125 13.22 -0.30 4.17
C PHE A 125 12.75 -0.15 5.63
N PHE A 126 12.45 -1.26 6.32
CA PHE A 126 12.13 -1.24 7.75
C PHE A 126 13.31 -0.79 8.62
N ILE A 127 14.51 -1.29 8.35
CA ILE A 127 15.72 -0.89 9.08
C ILE A 127 15.97 0.61 8.92
N ASN A 128 15.89 1.13 7.71
CA ASN A 128 16.07 2.57 7.47
C ASN A 128 15.04 3.43 8.23
N ARG A 129 13.78 2.99 8.29
CA ARG A 129 12.74 3.66 9.07
C ARG A 129 13.05 3.64 10.57
N LEU A 130 13.46 2.48 11.07
CA LEU A 130 13.82 2.30 12.48
C LEU A 130 14.97 3.21 12.86
N ILE A 131 16.04 3.27 12.06
CA ILE A 131 17.17 4.16 12.27
C ILE A 131 16.72 5.64 12.22
N LYS A 132 15.92 6.02 11.22
CA LYS A 132 15.41 7.39 11.10
C LYS A 132 14.56 7.82 12.30
N ASP A 133 13.67 6.94 12.78
CA ASP A 133 12.84 7.25 13.95
C ASP A 133 13.65 7.28 15.25
N LEU A 134 14.69 6.45 15.34
CA LEU A 134 15.61 6.47 16.49
C LEU A 134 16.39 7.79 16.53
N ILE A 135 16.97 8.23 15.41
CA ILE A 135 17.68 9.52 15.31
C ILE A 135 16.76 10.69 15.67
N ASN A 136 15.49 10.63 15.27
CA ASN A 136 14.50 11.67 15.59
C ASN A 136 13.84 11.50 16.98
N LEU A 137 14.34 10.58 17.81
CA LEU A 137 13.83 10.29 19.17
C LEU A 137 12.33 9.95 19.19
N ASN A 138 11.78 9.41 18.09
CA ASN A 138 10.38 9.02 18.01
C ASN A 138 10.19 7.59 18.50
N LEU A 139 10.32 7.37 19.81
CA LEU A 139 10.31 6.05 20.44
C LEU A 139 9.04 5.25 20.17
N ASN A 140 7.88 5.90 20.03
CA ASN A 140 6.64 5.23 19.67
C ASN A 140 6.73 4.59 18.28
N PHE A 141 7.33 5.29 17.30
CA PHE A 141 7.49 4.77 15.95
C PHE A 141 8.61 3.74 15.85
N VAL A 142 9.68 3.89 16.63
CA VAL A 142 10.73 2.86 16.80
C VAL A 142 10.08 1.54 17.23
N TYR A 143 9.28 1.57 18.30
CA TYR A 143 8.55 0.41 18.79
C TYR A 143 7.63 -0.20 17.72
N ILE A 144 6.82 0.61 17.04
CA ILE A 144 5.91 0.14 15.99
C ILE A 144 6.70 -0.48 14.83
N ASN A 145 7.76 0.17 14.34
CA ASN A 145 8.62 -0.34 13.27
C ASN A 145 9.21 -1.71 13.63
N PHE A 146 9.73 -1.84 14.85
CA PHE A 146 10.32 -3.09 15.33
C PHE A 146 9.29 -4.24 15.35
N ILE A 147 8.13 -4.02 15.97
CA ILE A 147 7.10 -5.07 16.06
C ILE A 147 6.50 -5.41 14.68
N VAL A 148 6.26 -4.40 13.84
CA VAL A 148 5.77 -4.63 12.48
C VAL A 148 6.78 -5.43 11.66
N LEU A 149 8.08 -5.15 11.81
CA LEU A 149 9.15 -5.94 11.18
C LEU A 149 9.15 -7.39 11.65
N CYS A 150 9.08 -7.64 12.96
CA CYS A 150 9.00 -9.01 13.50
C CYS A 150 7.79 -9.77 12.93
N LYS A 151 6.62 -9.13 12.94
CA LYS A 151 5.39 -9.74 12.38
C LYS A 151 5.50 -9.94 10.86
N PHE A 152 6.12 -9.03 10.15
CA PHE A 152 6.38 -9.16 8.71
C PHE A 152 7.25 -10.41 8.43
N ILE A 153 8.34 -10.61 9.16
CA ILE A 153 9.22 -11.78 9.02
C ILE A 153 8.45 -13.09 9.26
N LEU A 154 7.59 -13.13 10.28
CA LEU A 154 6.75 -14.30 10.57
C LEU A 154 5.75 -14.59 9.43
N LEU A 155 5.12 -13.57 8.88
CA LEU A 155 4.18 -13.71 7.76
C LEU A 155 4.90 -14.16 6.49
N GLU A 156 6.10 -13.64 6.24
CA GLU A 156 6.97 -14.03 5.14
C GLU A 156 7.37 -15.51 5.26
N HIS A 157 7.84 -15.92 6.43
CA HIS A 157 8.19 -17.31 6.70
C HIS A 157 7.01 -18.26 6.46
N ASN A 158 5.83 -17.93 6.97
CA ASN A 158 4.62 -18.72 6.79
C ASN A 158 4.19 -18.82 5.32
N TYR A 159 4.38 -17.75 4.56
CA TYR A 159 4.12 -17.74 3.12
C TYR A 159 5.04 -18.76 2.40
N TYR A 160 6.33 -18.72 2.66
CA TYR A 160 7.29 -19.67 2.06
C TYR A 160 7.02 -21.11 2.45
N LYS A 161 6.69 -21.36 3.71
CA LYS A 161 6.35 -22.70 4.19
C LYS A 161 5.14 -23.30 3.47
N LYS A 162 4.13 -22.46 3.14
CA LYS A 162 2.92 -22.90 2.43
C LYS A 162 3.16 -23.15 0.94
N ASN A 163 4.08 -22.42 0.33
CA ASN A 163 4.31 -22.48 -1.12
C ASN A 163 5.53 -23.32 -1.52
N LYS A 164 6.15 -24.03 -0.57
CA LYS A 164 7.19 -25.05 -0.84
C LYS A 164 6.62 -26.42 -1.22
N LYS A 165 5.30 -26.55 -1.32
CA LYS A 165 4.63 -27.72 -1.88
C LYS A 165 4.32 -27.42 -3.34
#